data_8bbe0b04923f8cfa4152608edefe1c2e
#
_entry.id   8bbe0b04923f8cfa4152608edefe1c2e
#
_cell.length_a   1.000
_cell.length_b   1.000
_cell.length_c   1.000
_cell.angle_alpha   90.00
_cell.angle_beta   90.00
_cell.angle_gamma   90.00
#
_symmetry.space_group_name_H-M   'P 1'
#
loop_
_entity.id
_entity.type
_entity.pdbx_description
1 polymer ?
#
loop_
_entity_poly.entity_id
_entity_poly.type
_entity_poly.pdbx_seq_one_letter_code
_entity_poly.pdbx_strand_id
1 'polypeptide(L)'
;LIQRAVELHRLPEETSRKEAVEKIWDALERLKTYYAEEPKKASAQQLIQNISGGQEEIRALLDEEFQKLTKIGNTFFIRHSETDQIIPADIQHYDYFFNRCLSLILLAIPYLEESEAPHDGL
;
A
#
# COMPACT_ATOMS: atom_id res chain seq x y z
N LEU A 1 5.18 -4.55 -9.56
CA LEU A 1 5.41 -3.42 -8.64
C LEU A 1 6.05 -3.83 -7.33
N ILE A 2 5.51 -4.83 -6.68
CA ILE A 2 6.01 -5.25 -5.35
C ILE A 2 7.46 -5.72 -5.45
N GLN A 3 7.76 -6.57 -6.40
CA GLN A 3 9.11 -7.09 -6.60
C GLN A 3 10.09 -5.95 -6.90
N ARG A 4 9.72 -5.02 -7.78
CA ARG A 4 10.58 -3.87 -8.11
C ARG A 4 10.77 -2.96 -6.89
N ALA A 5 9.72 -2.75 -6.11
CA ALA A 5 9.80 -1.96 -4.89
C ALA A 5 10.79 -2.57 -3.89
N VAL A 6 10.73 -3.89 -3.70
CA VAL A 6 11.64 -4.59 -2.79
C VAL A 6 13.08 -4.50 -3.29
N GLU A 7 13.30 -4.67 -4.60
CA GLU A 7 14.65 -4.55 -5.19
C GLU A 7 15.23 -3.15 -4.96
N LEU A 8 14.44 -2.11 -5.22
CA LEU A 8 14.88 -0.73 -5.01
C LEU A 8 15.18 -0.42 -3.55
N HIS A 9 14.37 -0.97 -2.64
CA HIS A 9 14.55 -0.73 -1.21
C HIS A 9 15.86 -1.32 -0.67
N ARG A 10 16.38 -2.35 -1.32
CA ARG A 10 17.64 -2.99 -0.93
C ARG A 10 18.87 -2.22 -1.37
N LEU A 11 18.72 -1.26 -2.29
CA LEU A 11 19.84 -0.47 -2.76
C LEU A 11 20.23 0.58 -1.70
N PRO A 12 21.53 0.92 -1.57
CA PRO A 12 21.95 1.86 -0.56
C PRO A 12 21.61 3.33 -0.85
N GLU A 13 21.35 3.67 -2.11
CA GLU A 13 21.09 5.05 -2.50
C GLU A 13 19.73 5.52 -1.96
N GLU A 14 19.72 6.71 -1.39
CA GLU A 14 18.49 7.30 -0.85
C GLU A 14 17.42 7.49 -1.92
N THR A 15 17.83 7.88 -3.14
CA THR A 15 16.88 8.05 -4.25
C THR A 15 16.18 6.75 -4.60
N SER A 16 16.89 5.63 -4.58
CA SER A 16 16.30 4.30 -4.84
C SER A 16 15.31 3.91 -3.74
N ARG A 17 15.64 4.20 -2.49
CA ARG A 17 14.78 3.88 -1.35
C ARG A 17 13.52 4.75 -1.35
N LYS A 18 13.61 6.02 -1.74
CA LYS A 18 12.44 6.88 -1.93
C LYS A 18 11.55 6.39 -3.06
N GLU A 19 12.15 5.98 -4.18
CA GLU A 19 11.41 5.40 -5.30
C GLU A 19 10.71 4.10 -4.89
N ALA A 20 11.35 3.29 -4.03
CA ALA A 20 10.75 2.07 -3.50
C ALA A 20 9.46 2.36 -2.73
N VAL A 21 9.46 3.41 -1.91
CA VAL A 21 8.26 3.82 -1.15
C VAL A 21 7.14 4.24 -2.11
N GLU A 22 7.47 5.00 -3.13
CA GLU A 22 6.51 5.43 -4.15
C GLU A 22 5.86 4.21 -4.82
N LYS A 23 6.67 3.23 -5.22
CA LYS A 23 6.16 2.03 -5.89
C LYS A 23 5.34 1.14 -4.97
N ILE A 24 5.70 1.02 -3.69
CA ILE A 24 4.90 0.20 -2.78
C ILE A 24 3.54 0.84 -2.51
N TRP A 25 3.46 2.18 -2.49
CA TRP A 25 2.17 2.87 -2.38
C TRP A 25 1.32 2.70 -3.64
N ASP A 26 1.94 2.68 -4.82
CA ASP A 26 1.22 2.35 -6.06
C ASP A 26 0.63 0.95 -5.98
N ALA A 27 1.37 0.00 -5.45
CA ALA A 27 0.86 -1.36 -5.24
C ALA A 27 -0.32 -1.36 -4.26
N LEU A 28 -0.25 -0.59 -3.19
CA LEU A 28 -1.36 -0.46 -2.24
C LEU A 28 -2.62 0.07 -2.92
N GLU A 29 -2.48 1.10 -3.76
CA GLU A 29 -3.61 1.68 -4.47
C GLU A 29 -4.24 0.70 -5.45
N ARG A 30 -3.43 -0.08 -6.16
CA ARG A 30 -3.92 -1.12 -7.05
C ARG A 30 -4.61 -2.25 -6.28
N LEU A 31 -4.10 -2.58 -5.11
CA LEU A 31 -4.71 -3.57 -4.23
C LEU A 31 -6.11 -3.13 -3.81
N LYS A 32 -6.28 -1.85 -3.48
CA LYS A 32 -7.58 -1.32 -3.07
C LYS A 32 -8.63 -1.37 -4.18
N THR A 33 -8.21 -1.42 -5.43
CA THR A 33 -9.10 -1.51 -6.58
C THR A 33 -9.12 -2.90 -7.22
N TYR A 34 -8.63 -3.92 -6.50
CA TYR A 34 -8.47 -5.27 -7.01
C TYR A 34 -9.78 -5.86 -7.57
N TYR A 35 -10.90 -5.65 -6.86
CA TYR A 35 -12.18 -6.21 -7.24
C TYR A 35 -12.95 -5.34 -8.23
N ALA A 36 -12.78 -4.02 -8.16
CA ALA A 36 -13.41 -3.06 -9.06
C ALA A 36 -12.73 -1.71 -8.92
N GLU A 37 -12.59 -1.00 -10.04
CA GLU A 37 -12.04 0.36 -9.99
C GLU A 37 -12.98 1.34 -9.29
N GLU A 38 -14.27 1.18 -9.54
CA GLU A 38 -15.30 2.04 -8.96
C GLU A 38 -16.50 1.20 -8.47
N PRO A 39 -17.04 1.47 -7.30
CA PRO A 39 -16.47 2.41 -6.34
C PRO A 39 -15.27 1.81 -5.60
N LYS A 40 -14.19 2.56 -5.52
CA LYS A 40 -12.94 2.13 -4.89
C LYS A 40 -13.16 1.68 -3.45
N LYS A 41 -13.99 2.41 -2.71
CA LYS A 41 -14.30 2.10 -1.31
C LYS A 41 -14.92 0.71 -1.16
N ALA A 42 -15.83 0.33 -2.04
CA ALA A 42 -16.48 -0.98 -1.98
C ALA A 42 -15.48 -2.10 -2.24
N SER A 43 -14.56 -1.91 -3.19
CA SER A 43 -13.50 -2.88 -3.48
C SER A 43 -12.59 -3.07 -2.27
N ALA A 44 -12.14 -1.99 -1.65
CA ALA A 44 -11.29 -2.06 -0.47
C ALA A 44 -12.00 -2.75 0.70
N GLN A 45 -13.29 -2.46 0.90
CA GLN A 45 -14.08 -3.10 1.96
C GLN A 45 -14.22 -4.61 1.73
N GLN A 46 -14.40 -5.04 0.49
CA GLN A 46 -14.46 -6.47 0.18
C GLN A 46 -13.14 -7.17 0.50
N LEU A 47 -12.03 -6.55 0.16
CA LEU A 47 -10.70 -7.09 0.48
C LEU A 47 -10.53 -7.22 1.99
N ILE A 48 -10.86 -6.16 2.74
CA ILE A 48 -10.76 -6.16 4.19
C ILE A 48 -11.63 -7.26 4.81
N GLN A 49 -12.84 -7.45 4.28
CA GLN A 49 -13.74 -8.51 4.74
C GLN A 49 -13.11 -9.89 4.54
N ASN A 50 -12.50 -10.11 3.38
CA ASN A 50 -11.85 -11.38 3.08
C ASN A 50 -10.66 -11.64 4.02
N ILE A 51 -9.82 -10.64 4.25
CA ILE A 51 -8.65 -10.77 5.13
C ILE A 51 -9.08 -11.05 6.56
N SER A 52 -10.14 -10.39 7.03
CA SER A 52 -10.57 -10.49 8.42
C SER A 52 -11.16 -11.82 8.81
N GLY A 53 -11.58 -12.64 7.82
CA GLY A 53 -12.17 -13.94 8.08
C GLY A 53 -13.45 -13.87 8.91
N GLY A 54 -14.17 -12.75 8.86
CA GLY A 54 -15.39 -12.55 9.64
C GLY A 54 -15.16 -12.07 11.06
N GLN A 55 -13.92 -11.85 11.46
CA GLN A 55 -13.61 -11.34 12.80
C GLN A 55 -13.69 -9.82 12.81
N GLU A 56 -14.68 -9.29 13.54
CA GLU A 56 -14.97 -7.86 13.51
C GLU A 56 -13.82 -7.00 14.03
N GLU A 57 -13.09 -7.46 15.04
CA GLU A 57 -11.97 -6.72 15.62
C GLU A 57 -10.84 -6.58 14.60
N ILE A 58 -10.57 -7.61 13.84
CA ILE A 58 -9.55 -7.56 12.77
C ILE A 58 -10.04 -6.68 11.62
N ARG A 59 -11.31 -6.80 11.25
CA ARG A 59 -11.90 -5.95 10.21
C ARG A 59 -11.74 -4.47 10.54
N ALA A 60 -12.09 -4.08 11.76
CA ALA A 60 -11.99 -2.69 12.20
C ALA A 60 -10.53 -2.21 12.20
N LEU A 61 -9.62 -3.04 12.67
CA LEU A 61 -8.19 -2.72 12.68
C LEU A 61 -7.67 -2.49 11.26
N LEU A 62 -8.01 -3.37 10.33
CA LEU A 62 -7.53 -3.26 8.95
C LEU A 62 -8.15 -2.07 8.22
N ASP A 63 -9.42 -1.77 8.48
CA ASP A 63 -10.07 -0.60 7.91
C ASP A 63 -9.32 0.68 8.32
N GLU A 64 -8.98 0.80 9.61
CA GLU A 64 -8.16 1.92 10.09
C GLU A 64 -6.79 1.96 9.44
N GLU A 65 -6.14 0.80 9.28
CA GLU A 65 -4.79 0.75 8.73
C GLU A 65 -4.77 1.16 7.25
N PHE A 66 -5.73 0.69 6.46
CA PHE A 66 -5.83 1.13 5.06
C PHE A 66 -6.05 2.64 4.96
N GLN A 67 -6.93 3.18 5.81
CA GLN A 67 -7.18 4.62 5.82
C GLN A 67 -5.94 5.39 6.28
N LYS A 68 -5.23 4.90 7.28
CA LYS A 68 -4.02 5.54 7.80
C LYS A 68 -2.91 5.58 6.75
N LEU A 69 -2.68 4.48 6.06
CA LEU A 69 -1.66 4.43 5.01
C LEU A 69 -2.01 5.33 3.83
N THR A 70 -3.30 5.41 3.47
CA THR A 70 -3.74 6.36 2.44
C THR A 70 -3.42 7.79 2.87
N LYS A 71 -3.70 8.14 4.11
CA LYS A 71 -3.41 9.47 4.65
C LYS A 71 -1.91 9.76 4.66
N ILE A 72 -1.10 8.78 5.05
CA ILE A 72 0.37 8.92 5.03
C ILE A 72 0.85 9.22 3.60
N GLY A 73 0.36 8.48 2.62
CA GLY A 73 0.74 8.68 1.22
C GLY A 73 0.36 10.05 0.68
N ASN A 74 -0.74 10.62 1.18
CA ASN A 74 -1.20 11.94 0.76
C ASN A 74 -0.55 13.08 1.55
N THR A 75 -0.14 12.84 2.79
CA THR A 75 0.44 13.85 3.68
C THR A 75 1.92 14.07 3.40
N PHE A 76 2.66 12.99 3.24
CA PHE A 76 4.09 13.04 3.02
C PHE A 76 4.41 13.00 1.53
N PHE A 77 5.62 13.40 1.18
CA PHE A 77 6.05 13.49 -0.22
C PHE A 77 6.35 12.09 -0.77
N ILE A 78 5.29 11.32 -1.00
CA ILE A 78 5.40 9.92 -1.47
C ILE A 78 4.88 9.77 -2.89
N ARG A 79 3.62 10.20 -3.16
CA ARG A 79 2.95 9.93 -4.43
C ARG A 79 2.83 11.14 -5.33
N HIS A 80 2.74 12.33 -4.76
CA HIS A 80 2.52 13.56 -5.50
C HIS A 80 3.50 14.62 -5.05
N SER A 81 4.05 15.39 -5.98
CA SER A 81 4.98 16.47 -5.67
C SER A 81 4.23 17.79 -5.50
N GLU A 82 3.24 17.80 -4.63
CA GLU A 82 2.50 19.02 -4.32
C GLU A 82 3.22 19.83 -3.25
N THR A 83 3.05 21.16 -3.31
CA THR A 83 3.81 22.08 -2.47
C THR A 83 3.46 22.01 -0.99
N ASP A 84 2.29 21.49 -0.66
CA ASP A 84 1.81 21.40 0.72
C ASP A 84 2.16 20.06 1.40
N GLN A 85 2.85 19.16 0.69
CA GLN A 85 3.25 17.88 1.27
C GLN A 85 4.49 18.03 2.14
N ILE A 86 4.54 17.20 3.18
CA ILE A 86 5.65 17.19 4.13
C ILE A 86 6.72 16.23 3.66
N ILE A 87 7.97 16.71 3.57
CA ILE A 87 9.11 15.87 3.23
C ILE A 87 9.64 15.26 4.53
N PRO A 88 9.68 13.91 4.64
CA PRO A 88 10.27 13.28 5.82
C PRO A 88 11.73 13.71 6.03
N ALA A 89 12.09 13.94 7.28
CA ALA A 89 13.39 14.51 7.62
C ALA A 89 14.56 13.53 7.46
N ASP A 90 14.28 12.22 7.45
CA ASP A 90 15.31 11.19 7.47
C ASP A 90 14.91 10.05 6.55
N ILE A 91 15.90 9.45 5.88
CA ILE A 91 15.68 8.28 5.03
C ILE A 91 15.07 7.11 5.82
N GLN A 92 15.36 7.01 7.11
CA GLN A 92 14.77 5.96 7.94
C GLN A 92 13.26 6.09 8.09
N HIS A 93 12.70 7.29 7.96
CA HIS A 93 11.24 7.48 7.94
C HIS A 93 10.64 6.83 6.70
N TYR A 94 11.30 6.96 5.55
CA TYR A 94 10.87 6.28 4.32
C TYR A 94 10.95 4.77 4.48
N ASP A 95 12.00 4.25 5.11
CA ASP A 95 12.14 2.82 5.36
C ASP A 95 11.03 2.28 6.24
N TYR A 96 10.67 3.04 7.29
CA TYR A 96 9.55 2.69 8.14
C TYR A 96 8.23 2.64 7.36
N PHE A 97 7.98 3.66 6.54
CA PHE A 97 6.78 3.69 5.71
C PHE A 97 6.75 2.52 4.74
N PHE A 98 7.88 2.23 4.11
CA PHE A 98 7.99 1.10 3.18
C PHE A 98 7.62 -0.21 3.88
N ASN A 99 8.24 -0.49 5.02
CA ASN A 99 8.01 -1.73 5.74
C ASN A 99 6.57 -1.86 6.23
N ARG A 100 5.99 -0.77 6.69
CA ARG A 100 4.61 -0.76 7.15
C ARG A 100 3.63 -1.07 6.01
N CYS A 101 3.82 -0.43 4.86
CA CYS A 101 2.96 -0.66 3.70
C CYS A 101 3.14 -2.06 3.13
N LEU A 102 4.39 -2.51 2.98
CA LEU A 102 4.70 -3.85 2.51
C LEU A 102 4.08 -4.92 3.39
N SER A 103 4.14 -4.74 4.70
CA SER A 103 3.58 -5.69 5.66
C SER A 103 2.08 -5.89 5.44
N LEU A 104 1.34 -4.80 5.23
CA LEU A 104 -0.09 -4.89 4.96
C LEU A 104 -0.37 -5.61 3.62
N ILE A 105 0.40 -5.28 2.60
CA ILE A 105 0.24 -5.90 1.29
C ILE A 105 0.51 -7.40 1.36
N LEU A 106 1.57 -7.81 2.04
CA LEU A 106 1.90 -9.23 2.21
C LEU A 106 0.84 -9.99 2.98
N LEU A 107 0.20 -9.35 3.95
CA LEU A 107 -0.94 -9.93 4.65
C LEU A 107 -2.10 -10.17 3.69
N ALA A 108 -2.35 -9.23 2.79
CA ALA A 108 -3.53 -9.27 1.91
C ALA A 108 -3.41 -10.31 0.79
N ILE A 109 -2.22 -10.51 0.24
CA ILE A 109 -2.02 -11.33 -0.96
C ILE A 109 -2.65 -12.73 -0.86
N PRO A 110 -2.48 -13.52 0.22
CA PRO A 110 -3.07 -14.85 0.29
C PRO A 110 -4.59 -14.87 0.30
N TYR A 111 -5.24 -13.73 0.54
CA TYR A 111 -6.69 -13.64 0.62
C TYR A 111 -7.32 -13.06 -0.65
N LEU A 112 -6.52 -12.77 -1.68
CA LEU A 112 -7.06 -12.32 -2.95
C LEU A 112 -7.77 -13.49 -3.64
N GLU A 113 -9.00 -13.24 -4.10
CA GLU A 113 -9.72 -14.24 -4.86
C GLU A 113 -9.09 -14.37 -6.25
N GLU A 114 -9.05 -15.61 -6.77
CA GLU A 114 -8.59 -15.83 -8.12
C GLU A 114 -9.52 -15.12 -9.10
N SER A 115 -8.92 -14.36 -10.00
CA SER A 115 -9.63 -13.69 -11.08
C SER A 115 -9.29 -14.41 -12.38
N GLU A 116 -10.24 -14.45 -13.31
CA GLU A 116 -10.01 -14.99 -14.64
C GLU A 116 -8.97 -14.19 -15.40
N ALA A 117 -8.83 -12.91 -15.08
CA ALA A 117 -7.81 -12.04 -15.65
C ALA A 117 -6.76 -11.72 -14.59
N PRO A 118 -5.46 -11.93 -14.87
CA PRO A 118 -4.43 -11.58 -13.91
C PRO A 118 -4.36 -10.08 -13.66
N HIS A 119 -4.10 -9.71 -12.42
CA HIS A 119 -3.88 -8.32 -12.04
C HIS A 119 -2.39 -8.00 -12.17
N ASP A 120 -2.00 -7.55 -13.34
CA ASP A 120 -0.61 -7.35 -13.71
C ASP A 120 0.06 -6.20 -12.95
N GLY A 121 -0.71 -5.43 -12.19
CA GLY A 121 -0.20 -4.27 -11.50
C GLY A 121 0.59 -4.55 -10.24
N LEU A 122 0.42 -5.68 -9.62
CA LEU A 122 1.10 -6.02 -8.38
C LEU A 122 2.33 -6.87 -8.62
#